data_a191bc3dfef51536e25a9aa7da3a07a7
#
_entry.id   a191bc3dfef51536e25a9aa7da3a07a7
#
_cell.length_a   1.000
_cell.length_b   1.000
_cell.length_c   1.000
_cell.angle_alpha   90.00
_cell.angle_beta   90.00
_cell.angle_gamma   90.00
#
_symmetry.space_group_name_H-M   'P 1'
#
loop_
_entity.id
_entity.type
_entity.pdbx_description
1 polymer ?
#
loop_
_entity_poly.entity_id
_entity_poly.type
_entity_poly.pdbx_seq_one_letter_code
_entity_poly.pdbx_strand_id
1 'polypeptide(L)'
;DGQDFIEVETPILQPVYGGALARPFTTHHNTLDATFYLRIADELYLKRLIVGGMERVYEIGRDFRNEGMDSTHSPEFTMLEFYQAYADYNDMMRLTENLISSAVSEATGSPKITFEGNPIDLSPPWRRISMNDAIRDNTDVDPSALSDSALRDSCSNLNVHVEDDASRGKIIIEILETCVEPNLIHPTFIMDYPEEISPLAKKHRSVPGLVERFEAFICGNECANAFSELNDPIDQRERFEYQASLNAQGDEEAHLLDQDYIRAMEYGMPPTGGVGIGIDRLVMLMTNNSSIQEVLFFPQMRPEKKKVELTEEEKTIVDILKPQGEMSLADLKDKAGLSGKKWDKSTKGLTKHGLIKVEKTESDLLVKYTG
;
A
#
# COMPACT_ATOMS: atom_id res chain seq x y z
N ASP A 1 13.34 -23.84 -3.00
CA ASP A 1 14.36 -24.82 -3.38
C ASP A 1 13.76 -26.11 -3.99
N GLY A 2 12.80 -26.75 -3.36
CA GLY A 2 12.25 -28.05 -3.81
C GLY A 2 11.51 -28.03 -5.16
N GLN A 3 11.35 -26.87 -5.78
CA GLN A 3 10.72 -26.66 -7.09
C GLN A 3 11.65 -25.95 -8.09
N ASP A 4 12.96 -26.07 -7.89
CA ASP A 4 14.01 -25.50 -8.75
C ASP A 4 14.01 -23.96 -8.86
N PHE A 5 13.48 -23.27 -7.84
CA PHE A 5 13.65 -21.81 -7.73
C PHE A 5 15.04 -21.50 -7.19
N ILE A 6 15.67 -20.47 -7.76
CA ILE A 6 16.97 -19.95 -7.36
C ILE A 6 16.75 -18.73 -6.48
N GLU A 7 17.29 -18.74 -5.25
CA GLU A 7 17.33 -17.56 -4.38
C GLU A 7 18.35 -16.56 -4.91
N VAL A 8 17.94 -15.30 -4.97
CA VAL A 8 18.77 -14.20 -5.45
C VAL A 8 18.67 -13.01 -4.51
N GLU A 9 19.61 -12.08 -4.61
CA GLU A 9 19.55 -10.78 -3.95
C GLU A 9 19.62 -9.68 -5.01
N THR A 10 18.68 -8.74 -4.97
CA THR A 10 18.61 -7.61 -5.89
C THR A 10 18.88 -6.29 -5.14
N PRO A 11 19.18 -5.18 -5.85
CA PRO A 11 19.54 -3.92 -5.19
C PRO A 11 18.42 -3.32 -4.34
N ILE A 12 18.69 -3.12 -3.05
CA ILE A 12 17.83 -2.33 -2.15
C ILE A 12 17.89 -0.84 -2.51
N LEU A 13 19.08 -0.34 -2.89
CA LEU A 13 19.29 1.05 -3.26
C LEU A 13 19.19 1.18 -4.78
N GLN A 14 18.19 1.88 -5.27
CA GLN A 14 17.84 1.92 -6.69
C GLN A 14 17.90 3.35 -7.25
N PRO A 15 18.35 3.57 -8.50
CA PRO A 15 18.33 4.87 -9.17
C PRO A 15 16.93 5.26 -9.67
N VAL A 16 16.06 4.27 -9.92
CA VAL A 16 14.64 4.44 -10.32
C VAL A 16 13.82 3.44 -9.50
N TYR A 17 12.79 3.91 -8.84
CA TYR A 17 11.87 3.03 -8.11
C TYR A 17 10.73 2.54 -9.01
N GLY A 18 10.15 1.39 -8.67
CA GLY A 18 9.01 0.80 -9.38
C GLY A 18 8.69 -0.60 -8.87
N GLY A 19 7.71 -1.27 -9.48
CA GLY A 19 7.23 -2.59 -9.10
C GLY A 19 5.99 -2.57 -8.19
N ALA A 20 5.64 -1.41 -7.62
CA ALA A 20 4.43 -1.22 -6.83
C ALA A 20 3.92 0.22 -6.97
N LEU A 21 2.65 0.45 -6.65
CA LEU A 21 2.11 1.80 -6.46
C LEU A 21 2.32 2.17 -4.99
N ALA A 22 3.43 2.85 -4.70
CA ALA A 22 3.81 3.22 -3.35
C ALA A 22 4.81 4.38 -3.34
N ARG A 23 4.80 5.19 -2.29
CA ARG A 23 5.74 6.28 -2.11
C ARG A 23 7.09 5.76 -1.63
N PRO A 24 8.22 6.07 -2.32
CA PRO A 24 9.55 5.62 -1.90
C PRO A 24 10.15 6.49 -0.79
N PHE A 25 11.07 5.91 0.00
CA PHE A 25 12.07 6.68 0.74
C PHE A 25 13.18 7.14 -0.20
N THR A 26 13.59 8.39 -0.10
CA THR A 26 14.63 8.99 -0.93
C THR A 26 15.92 9.19 -0.15
N THR A 27 17.07 9.04 -0.82
CA THR A 27 18.38 9.36 -0.29
C THR A 27 19.26 10.01 -1.35
N HIS A 28 20.41 10.58 -0.95
CA HIS A 28 21.34 11.22 -1.85
C HIS A 28 22.68 10.49 -1.90
N HIS A 29 23.13 10.15 -3.10
CA HIS A 29 24.44 9.54 -3.33
C HIS A 29 25.49 10.66 -3.53
N ASN A 30 26.27 10.97 -2.50
CA ASN A 30 27.16 12.13 -2.48
C ASN A 30 28.19 12.18 -3.64
N THR A 31 28.78 11.05 -3.99
CA THR A 31 29.82 10.99 -5.05
C THR A 31 29.23 11.17 -6.45
N LEU A 32 28.02 10.66 -6.68
CA LEU A 32 27.34 10.76 -7.97
C LEU A 32 26.50 12.03 -8.08
N ASP A 33 26.31 12.75 -6.99
CA ASP A 33 25.41 13.90 -6.88
C ASP A 33 24.03 13.60 -7.46
N ALA A 34 23.45 12.47 -7.03
CA ALA A 34 22.21 11.94 -7.58
C ALA A 34 21.26 11.43 -6.49
N THR A 35 19.96 11.55 -6.74
CA THR A 35 18.92 10.96 -5.89
C THR A 35 18.84 9.47 -6.15
N PHE A 36 18.76 8.70 -5.06
CA PHE A 36 18.48 7.27 -5.06
C PHE A 36 17.27 6.99 -4.15
N TYR A 37 16.70 5.82 -4.32
CA TYR A 37 15.51 5.39 -3.61
C TYR A 37 15.76 4.05 -2.90
N LEU A 38 15.19 3.86 -1.73
CA LEU A 38 15.03 2.51 -1.18
C LEU A 38 13.92 1.81 -1.98
N ARG A 39 14.12 0.55 -2.34
CA ARG A 39 13.18 -0.21 -3.16
C ARG A 39 11.81 -0.33 -2.48
N ILE A 40 10.76 -0.29 -3.28
CA ILE A 40 9.37 -0.48 -2.85
C ILE A 40 8.85 -1.88 -3.23
N ALA A 41 9.57 -2.60 -4.09
CA ALA A 41 9.34 -3.96 -4.56
C ALA A 41 10.60 -4.51 -5.24
N ASP A 42 10.72 -5.83 -5.33
CA ASP A 42 11.83 -6.53 -6.01
C ASP A 42 11.54 -6.76 -7.50
N GLU A 43 10.31 -6.61 -7.92
CA GLU A 43 9.68 -7.02 -9.18
C GLU A 43 10.51 -6.72 -10.43
N LEU A 44 10.87 -5.44 -10.66
CA LEU A 44 11.52 -5.06 -11.92
C LEU A 44 12.92 -5.65 -12.08
N TYR A 45 13.62 -5.93 -10.97
CA TYR A 45 14.92 -6.58 -11.00
C TYR A 45 14.79 -8.09 -11.18
N LEU A 46 13.84 -8.75 -10.51
CA LEU A 46 13.58 -10.18 -10.68
C LEU A 46 13.13 -10.50 -12.11
N LYS A 47 12.29 -9.66 -12.72
CA LYS A 47 11.90 -9.79 -14.13
C LYS A 47 13.09 -9.64 -15.10
N ARG A 48 14.08 -8.79 -14.79
CA ARG A 48 15.32 -8.70 -15.58
C ARG A 48 16.12 -9.99 -15.53
N LEU A 49 16.12 -10.72 -14.40
CA LEU A 49 16.75 -12.04 -14.29
C LEU A 49 16.02 -13.08 -15.14
N ILE A 50 14.69 -13.04 -15.21
CA ILE A 50 13.90 -13.86 -16.12
C ILE A 50 14.26 -13.57 -17.59
N VAL A 51 14.37 -12.31 -17.99
CA VAL A 51 14.86 -11.93 -19.33
C VAL A 51 16.28 -12.45 -19.57
N GLY A 52 17.10 -12.43 -18.53
CA GLY A 52 18.47 -12.97 -18.57
C GLY A 52 18.56 -14.51 -18.68
N GLY A 53 17.43 -15.23 -18.68
CA GLY A 53 17.37 -16.67 -18.86
C GLY A 53 17.29 -17.49 -17.56
N MET A 54 17.10 -16.87 -16.41
CA MET A 54 16.76 -17.58 -15.17
C MET A 54 15.25 -17.91 -15.19
N GLU A 55 14.91 -19.20 -15.28
CA GLU A 55 13.52 -19.59 -15.46
C GLU A 55 12.66 -19.47 -14.19
N ARG A 56 13.28 -19.58 -13.00
CA ARG A 56 12.61 -19.50 -11.69
C ARG A 56 13.51 -18.81 -10.68
N VAL A 57 13.06 -17.68 -10.19
CA VAL A 57 13.81 -16.88 -9.21
C VAL A 57 12.92 -16.45 -8.06
N TYR A 58 13.50 -16.31 -6.87
CA TYR A 58 12.82 -15.70 -5.74
C TYR A 58 13.80 -14.89 -4.88
N GLU A 59 13.27 -13.93 -4.16
CA GLU A 59 13.95 -13.17 -3.13
C GLU A 59 13.07 -13.08 -1.89
N ILE A 60 13.67 -13.25 -0.70
CA ILE A 60 13.06 -12.88 0.57
C ILE A 60 13.85 -11.68 1.09
N GLY A 61 13.25 -10.51 0.98
CA GLY A 61 13.95 -9.26 1.24
C GLY A 61 13.12 -8.23 1.99
N ARG A 62 13.77 -7.09 2.25
CA ARG A 62 13.13 -5.92 2.85
C ARG A 62 12.73 -4.94 1.77
N ASP A 63 11.46 -4.54 1.81
CA ASP A 63 10.92 -3.44 1.04
C ASP A 63 10.56 -2.27 1.93
N PHE A 64 10.51 -1.08 1.33
CA PHE A 64 10.40 0.18 2.05
C PHE A 64 9.33 1.06 1.40
N ARG A 65 8.23 1.36 2.13
CA ARG A 65 7.17 2.25 1.66
C ARG A 65 6.98 3.39 2.64
N ASN A 66 7.10 4.62 2.15
CA ASN A 66 6.99 5.84 2.96
C ASN A 66 5.52 6.24 3.15
N GLU A 67 4.78 5.39 3.80
CA GLU A 67 3.34 5.46 4.02
C GLU A 67 3.00 5.47 5.52
N GLY A 68 1.69 5.40 5.82
CA GLY A 68 1.20 5.34 7.19
C GLY A 68 1.62 4.07 7.92
N MET A 69 1.63 4.13 9.25
CA MET A 69 1.84 2.98 10.13
C MET A 69 0.54 2.68 10.87
N ASP A 70 0.08 1.43 10.77
CA ASP A 70 -1.10 0.92 11.48
C ASP A 70 -0.86 -0.51 11.98
N SER A 71 -1.91 -1.28 12.25
CA SER A 71 -1.81 -2.65 12.74
C SER A 71 -1.29 -3.63 11.70
N THR A 72 -1.41 -3.33 10.41
CA THR A 72 -1.07 -4.22 9.30
C THR A 72 0.05 -3.68 8.40
N HIS A 73 0.46 -2.42 8.60
CA HIS A 73 1.47 -1.73 7.79
C HIS A 73 2.66 -1.25 8.61
N SER A 74 3.87 -1.56 8.13
CA SER A 74 5.14 -1.04 8.60
C SER A 74 5.90 -0.40 7.43
N PRO A 75 6.61 0.73 7.62
CA PRO A 75 7.38 1.37 6.54
C PRO A 75 8.51 0.49 5.99
N GLU A 76 8.97 -0.47 6.77
CA GLU A 76 9.93 -1.50 6.43
C GLU A 76 9.30 -2.85 6.77
N PHE A 77 9.20 -3.74 5.78
CA PHE A 77 8.54 -5.04 5.92
C PHE A 77 9.26 -6.11 5.11
N THR A 78 8.98 -7.38 5.39
CA THR A 78 9.57 -8.51 4.66
C THR A 78 8.60 -8.99 3.59
N MET A 79 9.09 -9.01 2.34
CA MET A 79 8.39 -9.56 1.19
C MET A 79 9.09 -10.84 0.71
N LEU A 80 8.32 -11.83 0.28
CA LEU A 80 8.77 -12.88 -0.61
C LEU A 80 8.21 -12.57 -1.99
N GLU A 81 9.10 -12.31 -2.97
CA GLU A 81 8.70 -12.25 -4.37
C GLU A 81 9.30 -13.41 -5.15
N PHE A 82 8.54 -14.01 -6.06
CA PHE A 82 9.04 -15.05 -6.95
C PHE A 82 8.40 -14.97 -8.34
N TYR A 83 9.19 -15.33 -9.34
CA TYR A 83 8.80 -15.26 -10.75
C TYR A 83 9.17 -16.57 -11.45
N GLN A 84 8.26 -17.04 -12.33
CA GLN A 84 8.43 -18.26 -13.10
C GLN A 84 8.12 -18.01 -14.58
N ALA A 85 9.10 -18.28 -15.44
CA ALA A 85 8.92 -18.27 -16.88
C ALA A 85 7.97 -19.40 -17.31
N TYR A 86 7.22 -19.16 -18.40
CA TYR A 86 6.25 -20.09 -18.99
C TYR A 86 5.12 -20.50 -18.04
N ALA A 87 4.76 -19.58 -17.13
CA ALA A 87 3.63 -19.72 -16.21
C ALA A 87 2.66 -18.56 -16.37
N ASP A 88 1.43 -18.73 -15.90
CA ASP A 88 0.40 -17.70 -15.83
C ASP A 88 -0.17 -17.57 -14.41
N TYR A 89 -1.10 -16.61 -14.22
CA TYR A 89 -1.69 -16.35 -12.90
C TYR A 89 -2.44 -17.57 -12.30
N ASN A 90 -2.91 -18.53 -13.13
CA ASN A 90 -3.50 -19.76 -12.63
C ASN A 90 -2.44 -20.71 -12.03
N ASP A 91 -1.24 -20.74 -12.62
CA ASP A 91 -0.09 -21.46 -12.06
C ASP A 91 0.31 -20.80 -10.73
N MET A 92 0.33 -19.46 -10.69
CA MET A 92 0.65 -18.70 -9.50
C MET A 92 -0.36 -18.93 -8.37
N MET A 93 -1.67 -18.99 -8.64
CA MET A 93 -2.67 -19.35 -7.62
C MET A 93 -2.38 -20.72 -7.02
N ARG A 94 -2.09 -21.74 -7.85
CA ARG A 94 -1.75 -23.09 -7.37
C ARG A 94 -0.48 -23.12 -6.54
N LEU A 95 0.53 -22.35 -6.96
CA LEU A 95 1.79 -22.28 -6.24
C LEU A 95 1.63 -21.56 -4.90
N THR A 96 0.90 -20.45 -4.88
CA THR A 96 0.63 -19.66 -3.67
C THR A 96 -0.13 -20.45 -2.61
N GLU A 97 -1.27 -21.09 -2.98
CA GLU A 97 -2.06 -21.86 -2.03
C GLU A 97 -1.29 -23.06 -1.45
N ASN A 98 -0.49 -23.74 -2.28
CA ASN A 98 0.34 -24.85 -1.82
C ASN A 98 1.52 -24.38 -0.94
N LEU A 99 2.18 -23.29 -1.30
CA LEU A 99 3.30 -22.73 -0.54
C LEU A 99 2.85 -22.28 0.85
N ILE A 100 1.77 -21.49 0.93
CA ILE A 100 1.25 -21.01 2.21
C ILE A 100 0.76 -22.16 3.08
N SER A 101 -0.03 -23.10 2.50
CA SER A 101 -0.51 -24.28 3.21
C SER A 101 0.65 -25.13 3.76
N SER A 102 1.70 -25.35 2.97
CA SER A 102 2.88 -26.12 3.38
C SER A 102 3.68 -25.40 4.46
N ALA A 103 3.94 -24.10 4.30
CA ALA A 103 4.68 -23.29 5.27
C ALA A 103 3.98 -23.25 6.63
N VAL A 104 2.65 -23.06 6.63
CA VAL A 104 1.84 -23.08 7.85
C VAL A 104 1.85 -24.45 8.47
N SER A 105 1.66 -25.51 7.68
CA SER A 105 1.68 -26.90 8.18
C SER A 105 3.02 -27.27 8.84
N GLU A 106 4.13 -26.86 8.23
CA GLU A 106 5.47 -27.10 8.78
C GLU A 106 5.69 -26.31 10.09
N ALA A 107 5.25 -25.06 10.14
CA ALA A 107 5.43 -24.20 11.31
C ALA A 107 4.51 -24.56 12.48
N THR A 108 3.27 -24.97 12.23
CA THR A 108 2.22 -25.15 13.26
C THR A 108 1.78 -26.61 13.45
N GLY A 109 2.22 -27.50 12.57
CA GLY A 109 1.82 -28.93 12.56
C GLY A 109 0.49 -29.20 11.84
N SER A 110 -0.18 -28.17 11.27
CA SER A 110 -1.47 -28.31 10.58
C SER A 110 -1.71 -27.14 9.63
N PRO A 111 -2.36 -27.35 8.46
CA PRO A 111 -2.84 -26.24 7.63
C PRO A 111 -4.06 -25.52 8.22
N LYS A 112 -4.58 -26.00 9.35
CA LYS A 112 -5.72 -25.40 10.06
C LYS A 112 -5.22 -24.60 11.24
N ILE A 113 -5.55 -23.32 11.23
CA ILE A 113 -5.17 -22.34 12.27
C ILE A 113 -6.40 -21.68 12.85
N THR A 114 -6.22 -20.90 13.89
CA THR A 114 -7.24 -19.98 14.40
C THR A 114 -6.65 -18.58 14.40
N PHE A 115 -7.36 -17.64 13.80
CA PHE A 115 -6.98 -16.23 13.79
C PHE A 115 -8.15 -15.37 14.24
N GLU A 116 -7.94 -14.57 15.30
CA GLU A 116 -8.97 -13.72 15.95
C GLU A 116 -10.27 -14.48 16.25
N GLY A 117 -10.14 -15.72 16.70
CA GLY A 117 -11.27 -16.60 17.02
C GLY A 117 -11.92 -17.31 15.83
N ASN A 118 -11.53 -17.00 14.62
CA ASN A 118 -12.04 -17.64 13.41
C ASN A 118 -11.20 -18.89 13.07
N PRO A 119 -11.82 -20.08 12.92
CA PRO A 119 -11.13 -21.27 12.44
C PRO A 119 -10.91 -21.16 10.92
N ILE A 120 -9.65 -21.24 10.50
CA ILE A 120 -9.23 -21.09 9.08
C ILE A 120 -8.61 -22.39 8.60
N ASP A 121 -9.09 -22.92 7.49
CA ASP A 121 -8.49 -24.05 6.78
C ASP A 121 -7.77 -23.56 5.53
N LEU A 122 -6.43 -23.62 5.54
CA LEU A 122 -5.56 -23.19 4.45
C LEU A 122 -5.30 -24.31 3.42
N SER A 123 -5.96 -25.47 3.56
CA SER A 123 -5.80 -26.57 2.62
C SER A 123 -6.29 -26.18 1.22
N PRO A 124 -5.52 -26.44 0.16
CA PRO A 124 -5.98 -26.25 -1.21
C PRO A 124 -7.16 -27.19 -1.58
N PRO A 125 -8.02 -26.81 -2.55
CA PRO A 125 -8.00 -25.56 -3.30
C PRO A 125 -8.72 -24.41 -2.57
N TRP A 126 -8.21 -23.19 -2.68
CA TRP A 126 -8.88 -21.99 -2.17
C TRP A 126 -10.00 -21.53 -3.11
N ARG A 127 -10.94 -20.78 -2.55
CA ARG A 127 -12.02 -20.15 -3.34
C ARG A 127 -11.40 -19.19 -4.37
N ARG A 128 -11.95 -19.20 -5.60
CA ARG A 128 -11.60 -18.29 -6.69
C ARG A 128 -12.85 -17.59 -7.16
N ILE A 129 -12.82 -16.26 -7.20
CA ILE A 129 -13.95 -15.43 -7.61
C ILE A 129 -13.45 -14.19 -8.31
N SER A 130 -14.11 -13.76 -9.41
CA SER A 130 -13.78 -12.49 -10.06
C SER A 130 -14.15 -11.31 -9.15
N MET A 131 -13.43 -10.18 -9.28
CA MET A 131 -13.72 -8.95 -8.54
C MET A 131 -15.17 -8.50 -8.75
N ASN A 132 -15.66 -8.50 -9.99
CA ASN A 132 -17.03 -8.09 -10.28
C ASN A 132 -18.06 -9.00 -9.62
N ASP A 133 -17.84 -10.34 -9.64
CA ASP A 133 -18.72 -11.30 -8.97
C ASP A 133 -18.67 -11.13 -7.45
N ALA A 134 -17.49 -10.90 -6.88
CA ALA A 134 -17.32 -10.69 -5.44
C ALA A 134 -18.07 -9.41 -4.97
N ILE A 135 -17.97 -8.33 -5.73
CA ILE A 135 -18.71 -7.09 -5.44
C ILE A 135 -20.21 -7.35 -5.55
N ARG A 136 -20.67 -7.97 -6.63
CA ARG A 136 -22.09 -8.28 -6.83
C ARG A 136 -22.66 -9.15 -5.71
N ASP A 137 -21.93 -10.18 -5.29
CA ASP A 137 -22.38 -11.12 -4.25
C ASP A 137 -22.49 -10.45 -2.87
N ASN A 138 -21.75 -9.35 -2.61
CA ASN A 138 -21.74 -8.65 -1.32
C ASN A 138 -22.59 -7.36 -1.30
N THR A 139 -22.90 -6.76 -2.47
CA THR A 139 -23.47 -5.42 -2.54
C THR A 139 -24.71 -5.29 -3.43
N ASP A 140 -25.05 -6.32 -4.19
CA ASP A 140 -26.05 -6.30 -5.29
C ASP A 140 -25.68 -5.34 -6.44
N VAL A 141 -24.45 -4.77 -6.46
CA VAL A 141 -23.93 -3.89 -7.52
C VAL A 141 -23.10 -4.72 -8.48
N ASP A 142 -23.42 -4.69 -9.76
CA ASP A 142 -22.59 -5.31 -10.81
C ASP A 142 -21.78 -4.23 -11.55
N PRO A 143 -20.48 -4.09 -11.25
CA PRO A 143 -19.67 -3.07 -11.90
C PRO A 143 -19.62 -3.20 -13.42
N SER A 144 -19.71 -4.41 -13.95
CA SER A 144 -19.63 -4.66 -15.40
C SER A 144 -20.87 -4.16 -16.17
N ALA A 145 -22.01 -4.04 -15.48
CA ALA A 145 -23.28 -3.65 -16.09
C ALA A 145 -23.59 -2.15 -15.96
N LEU A 146 -22.86 -1.39 -15.10
CA LEU A 146 -23.12 0.00 -14.80
C LEU A 146 -22.23 0.96 -15.61
N SER A 147 -22.77 2.11 -15.97
CA SER A 147 -21.98 3.26 -16.45
C SER A 147 -21.16 3.86 -15.30
N ASP A 148 -20.12 4.66 -15.63
CA ASP A 148 -19.27 5.30 -14.62
C ASP A 148 -20.08 6.20 -13.66
N SER A 149 -21.06 6.93 -14.19
CA SER A 149 -21.97 7.75 -13.38
C SER A 149 -22.79 6.89 -12.43
N ALA A 150 -23.42 5.80 -12.94
CA ALA A 150 -24.24 4.92 -12.10
C ALA A 150 -23.41 4.15 -11.05
N LEU A 151 -22.18 3.79 -11.39
CA LEU A 151 -21.25 3.17 -10.44
C LEU A 151 -20.85 4.13 -9.33
N ARG A 152 -20.55 5.39 -9.66
CA ARG A 152 -20.28 6.46 -8.69
C ARG A 152 -21.48 6.75 -7.79
N ASP A 153 -22.69 6.78 -8.36
CA ASP A 153 -23.93 6.98 -7.60
C ASP A 153 -24.16 5.82 -6.60
N SER A 154 -23.76 4.58 -6.96
CA SER A 154 -23.89 3.43 -6.07
C SER A 154 -23.00 3.53 -4.82
N CYS A 155 -21.83 4.20 -4.90
CA CYS A 155 -20.94 4.41 -3.75
C CYS A 155 -21.65 5.16 -2.61
N SER A 156 -22.48 6.16 -2.93
CA SER A 156 -23.25 6.90 -1.92
C SER A 156 -24.23 5.99 -1.17
N ASN A 157 -24.85 5.03 -1.87
CA ASN A 157 -25.78 4.07 -1.25
C ASN A 157 -25.05 3.02 -0.39
N LEU A 158 -23.79 2.71 -0.75
CA LEU A 158 -22.93 1.75 -0.05
C LEU A 158 -22.10 2.40 1.07
N ASN A 159 -22.22 3.73 1.27
CA ASN A 159 -21.37 4.52 2.17
C ASN A 159 -19.86 4.38 1.84
N VAL A 160 -19.52 4.20 0.57
CA VAL A 160 -18.15 4.19 0.06
C VAL A 160 -17.75 5.61 -0.31
N HIS A 161 -16.64 6.08 0.23
CA HIS A 161 -16.08 7.38 -0.09
C HIS A 161 -15.17 7.27 -1.32
N VAL A 162 -15.43 8.09 -2.33
CA VAL A 162 -14.60 8.18 -3.55
C VAL A 162 -14.33 9.64 -3.88
N GLU A 163 -13.13 9.95 -4.32
CA GLU A 163 -12.76 11.29 -4.78
C GLU A 163 -13.51 11.66 -6.05
N ASP A 164 -13.76 12.97 -6.26
CA ASP A 164 -14.56 13.46 -7.39
C ASP A 164 -13.96 13.10 -8.76
N ASP A 165 -12.63 13.01 -8.84
CA ASP A 165 -11.86 12.68 -10.05
C ASP A 165 -11.41 11.20 -10.10
N ALA A 166 -11.84 10.37 -9.15
CA ALA A 166 -11.47 8.95 -9.14
C ALA A 166 -11.86 8.25 -10.44
N SER A 167 -10.94 7.50 -11.02
CA SER A 167 -11.18 6.69 -12.21
C SER A 167 -12.14 5.54 -11.92
N ARG A 168 -12.67 4.89 -12.97
CA ARG A 168 -13.55 3.74 -12.83
C ARG A 168 -12.90 2.63 -12.00
N GLY A 169 -11.64 2.29 -12.26
CA GLY A 169 -10.93 1.25 -11.53
C GLY A 169 -10.72 1.60 -10.07
N LYS A 170 -10.40 2.87 -9.75
CA LYS A 170 -10.32 3.34 -8.35
C LYS A 170 -11.67 3.19 -7.64
N ILE A 171 -12.79 3.53 -8.28
CA ILE A 171 -14.12 3.34 -7.69
C ILE A 171 -14.41 1.86 -7.39
N ILE A 172 -14.06 0.96 -8.31
CA ILE A 172 -14.27 -0.48 -8.14
C ILE A 172 -13.44 -1.01 -6.96
N ILE A 173 -12.18 -0.57 -6.82
CA ILE A 173 -11.32 -0.95 -5.69
C ILE A 173 -11.89 -0.45 -4.37
N GLU A 174 -12.32 0.80 -4.26
CA GLU A 174 -12.90 1.35 -3.03
C GLU A 174 -14.16 0.57 -2.59
N ILE A 175 -14.98 0.11 -3.56
CA ILE A 175 -16.12 -0.75 -3.25
C ILE A 175 -15.64 -2.13 -2.76
N LEU A 176 -14.62 -2.72 -3.38
CA LEU A 176 -14.04 -4.00 -2.96
C LEU A 176 -13.51 -3.90 -1.52
N GLU A 177 -12.63 -2.94 -1.25
CA GLU A 177 -11.98 -2.72 0.05
C GLU A 177 -13.01 -2.46 1.16
N THR A 178 -14.02 -1.64 0.87
CA THR A 178 -15.01 -1.28 1.90
C THR A 178 -16.05 -2.37 2.15
N CYS A 179 -16.54 -3.02 1.07
CA CYS A 179 -17.72 -3.88 1.16
C CYS A 179 -17.44 -5.37 1.10
N VAL A 180 -16.29 -5.78 0.53
CA VAL A 180 -16.00 -7.19 0.26
C VAL A 180 -14.89 -7.72 1.15
N GLU A 181 -13.75 -7.07 1.19
CA GLU A 181 -12.55 -7.55 1.91
C GLU A 181 -12.80 -7.88 3.37
N PRO A 182 -13.51 -7.05 4.17
CA PRO A 182 -13.78 -7.38 5.58
C PRO A 182 -14.57 -8.68 5.78
N ASN A 183 -15.24 -9.16 4.74
CA ASN A 183 -16.06 -10.38 4.76
C ASN A 183 -15.29 -11.61 4.26
N LEU A 184 -14.07 -11.48 3.76
CA LEU A 184 -13.23 -12.57 3.24
C LEU A 184 -12.50 -13.30 4.38
N ILE A 185 -13.25 -14.04 5.20
CA ILE A 185 -12.68 -14.75 6.35
C ILE A 185 -11.84 -15.95 5.90
N HIS A 186 -12.37 -16.76 4.98
CA HIS A 186 -11.69 -17.96 4.47
C HIS A 186 -10.79 -17.62 3.28
N PRO A 187 -9.69 -18.41 3.07
CA PRO A 187 -8.76 -18.18 1.96
C PRO A 187 -9.47 -18.02 0.62
N THR A 188 -9.32 -16.88 -0.01
CA THR A 188 -10.03 -16.53 -1.24
C THR A 188 -9.11 -15.75 -2.18
N PHE A 189 -9.05 -16.15 -3.44
CA PHE A 189 -8.47 -15.37 -4.51
C PHE A 189 -9.54 -14.49 -5.15
N ILE A 190 -9.34 -13.16 -5.09
CA ILE A 190 -10.08 -12.19 -5.90
C ILE A 190 -9.31 -12.00 -7.19
N MET A 191 -9.96 -12.17 -8.35
CA MET A 191 -9.30 -12.19 -9.65
C MET A 191 -9.85 -11.14 -10.61
N ASP A 192 -9.12 -10.92 -11.71
CA ASP A 192 -9.56 -10.15 -12.86
C ASP A 192 -9.79 -8.66 -12.53
N TYR A 193 -8.69 -8.01 -12.17
CA TYR A 193 -8.62 -6.60 -11.80
C TYR A 193 -8.73 -5.67 -13.02
N PRO A 194 -9.18 -4.40 -12.84
CA PRO A 194 -9.14 -3.39 -13.91
C PRO A 194 -7.72 -3.11 -14.42
N GLU A 195 -7.59 -2.96 -15.75
CA GLU A 195 -6.31 -2.70 -16.42
C GLU A 195 -5.68 -1.37 -15.95
N GLU A 196 -6.48 -0.34 -15.76
CA GLU A 196 -6.01 1.02 -15.43
C GLU A 196 -5.27 1.15 -14.10
N ILE A 197 -5.56 0.23 -13.15
CA ILE A 197 -4.94 0.17 -11.83
C ILE A 197 -3.89 -0.95 -11.70
N SER A 198 -3.49 -1.56 -12.81
CA SER A 198 -2.60 -2.72 -12.82
C SER A 198 -1.52 -2.56 -13.91
N PRO A 199 -0.60 -1.60 -13.76
CA PRO A 199 0.29 -1.19 -14.86
C PRO A 199 1.31 -2.26 -15.28
N LEU A 200 1.53 -3.29 -14.47
CA LEU A 200 2.53 -4.35 -14.72
C LEU A 200 1.90 -5.70 -15.07
N ALA A 201 0.57 -5.80 -14.97
CA ALA A 201 -0.16 -7.03 -15.25
C ALA A 201 -0.56 -7.15 -16.73
N LYS A 202 -0.54 -8.37 -17.25
CA LYS A 202 -0.93 -8.69 -18.62
C LYS A 202 -2.43 -8.56 -18.82
N LYS A 203 -2.85 -8.02 -19.97
CA LYS A 203 -4.26 -7.96 -20.37
C LYS A 203 -4.91 -9.33 -20.29
N HIS A 204 -6.12 -9.36 -19.77
CA HIS A 204 -6.89 -10.61 -19.66
C HIS A 204 -7.17 -11.18 -21.06
N ARG A 205 -6.89 -12.48 -21.24
CA ARG A 205 -6.95 -13.18 -22.54
C ARG A 205 -8.33 -13.19 -23.19
N SER A 206 -9.40 -12.96 -22.43
CA SER A 206 -10.79 -13.12 -22.90
C SER A 206 -11.71 -11.95 -22.58
N VAL A 207 -11.36 -11.10 -21.61
CA VAL A 207 -12.22 -10.00 -21.13
C VAL A 207 -11.49 -8.67 -21.31
N PRO A 208 -11.88 -7.83 -22.29
CA PRO A 208 -11.27 -6.52 -22.47
C PRO A 208 -11.43 -5.60 -21.25
N GLY A 209 -10.41 -4.79 -20.97
CA GLY A 209 -10.40 -3.84 -19.85
C GLY A 209 -10.01 -4.43 -18.49
N LEU A 210 -9.82 -5.75 -18.43
CA LEU A 210 -9.30 -6.46 -17.26
C LEU A 210 -7.89 -6.99 -17.51
N VAL A 211 -7.22 -7.36 -16.43
CA VAL A 211 -5.90 -8.02 -16.44
C VAL A 211 -5.95 -9.34 -15.71
N GLU A 212 -5.02 -10.25 -16.04
CA GLU A 212 -4.81 -11.52 -15.35
C GLU A 212 -4.03 -11.27 -14.05
N ARG A 213 -4.73 -10.76 -13.03
CA ARG A 213 -4.24 -10.47 -11.68
C ARG A 213 -5.14 -11.12 -10.64
N PHE A 214 -4.56 -11.53 -9.55
CA PHE A 214 -5.32 -11.87 -8.35
C PHE A 214 -4.65 -11.30 -7.10
N GLU A 215 -5.46 -11.11 -6.07
CA GLU A 215 -5.01 -10.97 -4.69
C GLU A 215 -5.59 -12.08 -3.84
N ALA A 216 -4.80 -12.55 -2.88
CA ALA A 216 -5.20 -13.60 -1.94
C ALA A 216 -5.54 -12.97 -0.59
N PHE A 217 -6.76 -13.21 -0.14
CA PHE A 217 -7.27 -12.69 1.14
C PHE A 217 -7.49 -13.82 2.15
N ILE A 218 -7.12 -13.55 3.41
CA ILE A 218 -7.39 -14.40 4.57
C ILE A 218 -7.76 -13.49 5.74
N CYS A 219 -8.92 -13.70 6.34
CA CYS A 219 -9.43 -12.86 7.45
C CYS A 219 -9.44 -11.36 7.13
N GLY A 220 -9.89 -10.99 5.94
CA GLY A 220 -9.97 -9.59 5.49
C GLY A 220 -8.61 -8.95 5.19
N ASN A 221 -7.51 -9.70 5.25
CA ASN A 221 -6.18 -9.17 4.95
C ASN A 221 -5.65 -9.74 3.64
N GLU A 222 -5.17 -8.87 2.77
CA GLU A 222 -4.37 -9.27 1.60
C GLU A 222 -3.07 -9.90 2.08
N CYS A 223 -2.82 -11.15 1.64
CA CYS A 223 -1.61 -11.91 1.97
C CYS A 223 -0.67 -12.05 0.77
N ALA A 224 -1.20 -12.01 -0.45
CA ALA A 224 -0.42 -12.10 -1.69
C ALA A 224 -1.08 -11.32 -2.83
N ASN A 225 -0.25 -10.79 -3.73
CA ASN A 225 -0.64 -10.15 -4.98
C ASN A 225 0.16 -10.79 -6.13
N ALA A 226 -0.50 -11.09 -7.24
CA ALA A 226 0.12 -11.85 -8.31
C ALA A 226 -0.58 -11.62 -9.65
N PHE A 227 0.17 -11.80 -10.74
CA PHE A 227 -0.40 -11.69 -12.08
C PHE A 227 0.35 -12.54 -13.11
N SER A 228 -0.28 -12.74 -14.28
CA SER A 228 0.48 -12.97 -15.51
C SER A 228 1.19 -11.67 -15.84
N GLU A 229 2.51 -11.74 -16.00
CA GLU A 229 3.33 -10.56 -16.19
C GLU A 229 3.12 -9.94 -17.57
N LEU A 230 3.01 -8.62 -17.63
CA LEU A 230 3.05 -7.91 -18.90
C LEU A 230 4.44 -8.10 -19.52
N ASN A 231 4.47 -8.72 -20.69
CA ASN A 231 5.72 -9.05 -21.40
C ASN A 231 5.81 -8.41 -22.79
N ASP A 232 4.91 -7.49 -23.12
CA ASP A 232 4.97 -6.65 -24.32
C ASP A 232 5.65 -5.31 -23.97
N PRO A 233 6.87 -5.03 -24.50
CA PRO A 233 7.58 -3.80 -24.18
C PRO A 233 6.90 -2.54 -24.69
N ILE A 234 6.05 -2.64 -25.73
CA ILE A 234 5.32 -1.47 -26.28
C ILE A 234 4.20 -1.09 -25.34
N ASP A 235 3.34 -2.04 -24.94
CA ASP A 235 2.27 -1.83 -23.97
C ASP A 235 2.85 -1.36 -22.61
N GLN A 236 3.96 -1.98 -22.15
CA GLN A 236 4.60 -1.58 -20.90
C GLN A 236 5.12 -0.14 -20.94
N ARG A 237 5.70 0.28 -22.06
CA ARG A 237 6.15 1.67 -22.25
C ARG A 237 4.99 2.65 -22.18
N GLU A 238 3.89 2.39 -22.89
CA GLU A 238 2.69 3.23 -22.90
C GLU A 238 2.13 3.39 -21.47
N ARG A 239 2.08 2.30 -20.70
CA ARG A 239 1.61 2.34 -19.31
C ARG A 239 2.56 3.12 -18.38
N PHE A 240 3.87 2.95 -18.53
CA PHE A 240 4.83 3.72 -17.76
C PHE A 240 4.82 5.21 -18.11
N GLU A 241 4.64 5.57 -19.38
CA GLU A 241 4.47 6.98 -19.81
C GLU A 241 3.21 7.59 -19.20
N TYR A 242 2.12 6.85 -19.16
CA TYR A 242 0.90 7.26 -18.47
C TYR A 242 1.13 7.46 -16.96
N GLN A 243 1.73 6.49 -16.28
CA GLN A 243 2.08 6.59 -14.84
C GLN A 243 3.01 7.78 -14.57
N ALA A 244 4.03 7.99 -15.37
CA ALA A 244 4.92 9.14 -15.25
C ALA A 244 4.18 10.47 -15.42
N SER A 245 3.12 10.51 -16.23
CA SER A 245 2.27 11.70 -16.37
C SER A 245 1.45 11.98 -15.10
N LEU A 246 0.97 10.94 -14.42
CA LEU A 246 0.29 11.07 -13.12
C LEU A 246 1.27 11.56 -12.04
N ASN A 247 2.47 10.99 -12.01
CA ASN A 247 3.53 11.43 -11.10
C ASN A 247 3.87 12.92 -11.29
N ALA A 248 3.98 13.39 -12.53
CA ALA A 248 4.22 14.79 -12.85
C ALA A 248 3.04 15.72 -12.44
N GLN A 249 1.84 15.17 -12.25
CA GLN A 249 0.66 15.89 -11.74
C GLN A 249 0.54 15.85 -10.21
N GLY A 250 1.46 15.15 -9.52
CA GLY A 250 1.55 15.13 -8.07
C GLY A 250 1.19 13.79 -7.41
N ASP A 251 0.91 12.75 -8.19
CA ASP A 251 0.73 11.40 -7.67
C ASP A 251 2.11 10.79 -7.36
N GLU A 252 2.54 10.89 -6.10
CA GLU A 252 3.87 10.42 -5.66
C GLU A 252 3.98 8.89 -5.58
N GLU A 253 2.88 8.16 -5.75
CA GLU A 253 2.84 6.69 -5.76
C GLU A 253 2.97 6.12 -7.18
N ALA A 254 2.70 6.95 -8.20
CA ALA A 254 2.78 6.53 -9.59
C ALA A 254 4.23 6.24 -10.03
N HIS A 255 4.38 5.23 -10.91
CA HIS A 255 5.67 4.77 -11.40
C HIS A 255 6.43 5.83 -12.21
N LEU A 256 7.75 5.79 -12.11
CA LEU A 256 8.65 6.46 -13.04
C LEU A 256 8.86 5.61 -14.30
N LEU A 257 9.25 6.26 -15.39
CA LEU A 257 9.62 5.57 -16.63
C LEU A 257 11.02 4.93 -16.49
N ASP A 258 11.09 3.63 -16.29
CA ASP A 258 12.34 2.85 -16.26
C ASP A 258 12.71 2.41 -17.69
N GLN A 259 13.55 3.20 -18.36
CA GLN A 259 14.03 2.93 -19.71
C GLN A 259 14.90 1.66 -19.80
N ASP A 260 15.65 1.34 -18.74
CA ASP A 260 16.49 0.14 -18.71
C ASP A 260 15.65 -1.13 -18.59
N TYR A 261 14.55 -1.08 -17.85
CA TYR A 261 13.60 -2.19 -17.77
C TYR A 261 12.92 -2.42 -19.13
N ILE A 262 12.42 -1.36 -19.77
CA ILE A 262 11.84 -1.48 -21.11
C ILE A 262 12.84 -2.07 -22.11
N ARG A 263 14.09 -1.59 -22.11
CA ARG A 263 15.15 -2.13 -22.96
C ARG A 263 15.44 -3.60 -22.67
N ALA A 264 15.40 -4.01 -21.40
CA ALA A 264 15.54 -5.42 -21.05
C ALA A 264 14.40 -6.25 -21.65
N MET A 265 13.15 -5.82 -21.53
CA MET A 265 12.00 -6.50 -22.13
C MET A 265 12.11 -6.64 -23.66
N GLU A 266 12.69 -5.65 -24.35
CA GLU A 266 12.92 -5.67 -25.81
C GLU A 266 13.86 -6.81 -26.26
N TYR A 267 14.72 -7.36 -25.37
CA TYR A 267 15.51 -8.54 -25.65
C TYR A 267 14.70 -9.85 -25.67
N GLY A 268 13.46 -9.81 -25.16
CA GLY A 268 12.52 -10.92 -25.19
C GLY A 268 12.18 -11.47 -23.82
N MET A 269 11.20 -10.90 -23.15
CA MET A 269 10.66 -11.46 -21.91
C MET A 269 9.71 -12.62 -22.22
N PRO A 270 9.95 -13.84 -21.73
CA PRO A 270 9.01 -14.95 -21.92
C PRO A 270 7.68 -14.67 -21.19
N PRO A 271 6.59 -15.35 -21.55
CA PRO A 271 5.41 -15.39 -20.68
C PRO A 271 5.83 -15.79 -19.27
N THR A 272 5.41 -15.03 -18.27
CA THR A 272 5.89 -15.20 -16.90
C THR A 272 4.73 -14.98 -15.94
N GLY A 273 4.69 -15.75 -14.85
CA GLY A 273 3.84 -15.48 -13.69
C GLY A 273 4.72 -15.01 -12.53
N GLY A 274 4.23 -14.03 -11.77
CA GLY A 274 4.89 -13.49 -10.60
C GLY A 274 3.95 -13.37 -9.41
N VAL A 275 4.52 -13.43 -8.20
CA VAL A 275 3.79 -13.34 -6.92
C VAL A 275 4.63 -12.58 -5.90
N GLY A 276 3.99 -11.65 -5.20
CA GLY A 276 4.49 -11.07 -3.95
C GLY A 276 3.68 -11.58 -2.76
N ILE A 277 4.33 -12.03 -1.69
CA ILE A 277 3.71 -12.50 -0.44
C ILE A 277 4.29 -11.72 0.74
N GLY A 278 3.40 -11.06 1.51
CA GLY A 278 3.78 -10.38 2.75
C GLY A 278 4.11 -11.37 3.86
N ILE A 279 5.39 -11.57 4.13
CA ILE A 279 5.86 -12.54 5.15
C ILE A 279 5.40 -12.14 6.54
N ASP A 280 5.47 -10.87 6.90
CA ASP A 280 5.07 -10.41 8.23
C ASP A 280 3.58 -10.67 8.47
N ARG A 281 2.70 -10.44 7.48
CA ARG A 281 1.26 -10.77 7.55
C ARG A 281 1.00 -12.27 7.69
N LEU A 282 1.77 -13.10 6.97
CA LEU A 282 1.68 -14.55 7.10
C LEU A 282 2.10 -15.01 8.52
N VAL A 283 3.12 -14.40 9.10
CA VAL A 283 3.53 -14.66 10.49
C VAL A 283 2.45 -14.21 11.48
N MET A 284 1.79 -13.07 11.27
CA MET A 284 0.65 -12.64 12.08
C MET A 284 -0.45 -13.71 12.11
N LEU A 285 -0.82 -14.25 10.94
CA LEU A 285 -1.81 -15.33 10.83
C LEU A 285 -1.39 -16.58 11.61
N MET A 286 -0.15 -17.06 11.43
CA MET A 286 0.37 -18.28 12.07
C MET A 286 0.48 -18.15 13.59
N THR A 287 0.74 -16.96 14.10
CA THR A 287 0.95 -16.69 15.52
C THR A 287 -0.27 -16.12 16.23
N ASN A 288 -1.38 -15.91 15.48
CA ASN A 288 -2.62 -15.30 15.97
C ASN A 288 -2.38 -13.90 16.59
N ASN A 289 -1.55 -13.08 15.95
CA ASN A 289 -1.28 -11.70 16.33
C ASN A 289 -2.00 -10.75 15.36
N SER A 290 -2.79 -9.83 15.88
CA SER A 290 -3.55 -8.86 15.08
C SER A 290 -2.75 -7.60 14.69
N SER A 291 -1.49 -7.49 15.16
CA SER A 291 -0.63 -6.35 14.86
C SER A 291 0.73 -6.79 14.35
N ILE A 292 1.16 -6.18 13.24
CA ILE A 292 2.49 -6.38 12.65
C ILE A 292 3.62 -6.03 13.64
N GLN A 293 3.38 -5.10 14.57
CA GLN A 293 4.34 -4.73 15.61
C GLN A 293 4.66 -5.88 16.56
N GLU A 294 3.74 -6.84 16.73
CA GLU A 294 3.93 -7.99 17.63
C GLU A 294 4.78 -9.11 17.02
N VAL A 295 4.95 -9.09 15.69
CA VAL A 295 5.76 -10.08 14.96
C VAL A 295 7.11 -9.54 14.47
N LEU A 296 7.37 -8.25 14.67
CA LEU A 296 8.65 -7.62 14.39
C LEU A 296 9.47 -7.47 15.66
N PHE A 297 10.76 -7.84 15.66
CA PHE A 297 11.63 -7.67 16.84
C PHE A 297 11.86 -6.19 17.21
N PHE A 298 11.95 -5.31 16.19
CA PHE A 298 12.19 -3.87 16.37
C PHE A 298 11.24 -3.08 15.47
N PRO A 299 9.93 -3.03 15.81
CA PRO A 299 8.96 -2.31 15.02
C PRO A 299 9.23 -0.80 15.06
N GLN A 300 8.99 -0.12 13.95
CA GLN A 300 8.97 1.33 13.94
C GLN A 300 7.83 1.82 14.85
N MET A 301 8.18 2.70 15.79
CA MET A 301 7.22 3.25 16.74
C MET A 301 7.03 4.73 16.50
N ARG A 302 5.79 5.22 16.64
CA ARG A 302 5.58 6.67 16.66
C ARG A 302 6.34 7.26 17.83
N PRO A 303 7.11 8.36 17.63
CA PRO A 303 7.77 9.04 18.74
C PRO A 303 6.75 9.37 19.84
N GLU A 304 7.07 9.05 21.09
CA GLU A 304 6.24 9.53 22.20
C GLU A 304 6.14 11.04 22.12
N LYS A 305 4.92 11.58 22.07
CA LYS A 305 4.71 13.03 22.21
C LYS A 305 5.26 13.37 23.60
N LYS A 306 6.41 14.06 23.65
CA LYS A 306 6.95 14.56 24.93
C LYS A 306 5.82 15.35 25.59
N LYS A 307 5.40 14.94 26.79
CA LYS A 307 4.50 15.76 27.61
C LYS A 307 5.20 17.09 27.85
N VAL A 308 4.74 18.11 27.15
CA VAL A 308 5.25 19.45 27.33
C VAL A 308 4.73 19.94 28.67
N GLU A 309 5.62 20.14 29.62
CA GLU A 309 5.27 20.83 30.87
C GLU A 309 5.03 22.29 30.56
N LEU A 310 3.78 22.68 30.49
CA LEU A 310 3.37 24.05 30.25
C LEU A 310 3.54 24.86 31.54
N THR A 311 4.07 26.08 31.41
CA THR A 311 4.02 27.07 32.48
C THR A 311 2.57 27.47 32.77
N GLU A 312 2.28 28.07 33.91
CA GLU A 312 0.92 28.50 34.29
C GLU A 312 0.35 29.48 33.26
N GLU A 313 1.20 30.36 32.71
CA GLU A 313 0.80 31.30 31.67
C GLU A 313 0.46 30.59 30.33
N GLU A 314 1.20 29.55 29.98
CA GLU A 314 0.96 28.77 28.78
C GLU A 314 -0.33 27.94 28.93
N LYS A 315 -0.58 27.36 30.11
CA LYS A 315 -1.84 26.68 30.44
C LYS A 315 -3.03 27.63 30.29
N THR A 316 -2.93 28.83 30.82
CA THR A 316 -3.99 29.84 30.70
C THR A 316 -4.37 30.11 29.24
N ILE A 317 -3.38 30.26 28.35
CA ILE A 317 -3.63 30.46 26.91
C ILE A 317 -4.27 29.24 26.27
N VAL A 318 -3.78 28.04 26.59
CA VAL A 318 -4.31 26.78 26.04
C VAL A 318 -5.75 26.53 26.53
N ASP A 319 -6.05 26.74 27.80
CA ASP A 319 -7.38 26.53 28.38
C ASP A 319 -8.43 27.47 27.77
N ILE A 320 -8.04 28.66 27.33
CA ILE A 320 -8.94 29.59 26.62
C ILE A 320 -9.11 29.17 25.16
N LEU A 321 -8.03 28.76 24.49
CA LEU A 321 -8.04 28.51 23.06
C LEU A 321 -8.58 27.12 22.68
N LYS A 322 -8.23 26.09 23.46
CA LYS A 322 -8.58 24.70 23.18
C LYS A 322 -10.09 24.44 23.00
N PRO A 323 -11.00 24.99 23.80
CA PRO A 323 -12.46 24.78 23.62
C PRO A 323 -13.02 25.45 22.38
N GLN A 324 -12.33 26.46 21.82
CA GLN A 324 -12.81 27.27 20.70
C GLN A 324 -12.13 26.89 19.37
N GLY A 325 -11.04 26.11 19.43
CA GLY A 325 -10.26 25.69 18.29
C GLY A 325 -9.41 26.82 17.68
N GLU A 326 -10.01 27.98 17.44
CA GLU A 326 -9.35 29.17 16.90
C GLU A 326 -9.96 30.48 17.46
N MET A 327 -9.15 31.52 17.50
CA MET A 327 -9.54 32.85 18.00
C MET A 327 -8.63 33.95 17.42
N SER A 328 -9.12 35.21 17.38
CA SER A 328 -8.25 36.33 17.04
C SER A 328 -7.15 36.50 18.08
N LEU A 329 -5.94 36.88 17.61
CA LEU A 329 -4.79 37.12 18.50
C LEU A 329 -5.10 38.19 19.54
N ALA A 330 -5.85 39.24 19.16
CA ALA A 330 -6.21 40.36 20.02
C ALA A 330 -7.15 39.87 21.14
N ASP A 331 -8.22 39.14 20.81
CA ASP A 331 -9.18 38.62 21.78
C ASP A 331 -8.54 37.60 22.73
N LEU A 332 -7.67 36.72 22.21
CA LEU A 332 -6.96 35.73 23.01
C LEU A 332 -6.03 36.43 24.04
N LYS A 333 -5.34 37.48 23.61
CA LYS A 333 -4.46 38.26 24.47
C LYS A 333 -5.21 39.01 25.59
N ASP A 334 -6.37 39.57 25.23
CA ASP A 334 -7.23 40.29 26.20
C ASP A 334 -7.81 39.31 27.22
N LYS A 335 -8.35 38.17 26.76
CA LYS A 335 -8.88 37.13 27.66
C LYS A 335 -7.82 36.48 28.55
N ALA A 336 -6.60 36.29 28.05
CA ALA A 336 -5.52 35.73 28.85
C ALA A 336 -5.01 36.68 29.97
N GLY A 337 -5.19 37.99 29.85
CA GLY A 337 -4.86 38.98 30.88
C GLY A 337 -3.40 39.00 31.26
N LEU A 338 -2.50 38.51 30.38
CA LEU A 338 -1.07 38.41 30.66
C LEU A 338 -0.34 39.72 30.28
N SER A 339 0.68 40.09 31.09
CA SER A 339 1.55 41.20 30.73
C SER A 339 2.28 40.94 29.41
N GLY A 340 2.63 42.00 28.64
CA GLY A 340 3.23 41.86 27.33
C GLY A 340 4.43 40.91 27.27
N LYS A 341 5.36 41.00 28.23
CA LYS A 341 6.51 40.07 28.30
C LYS A 341 6.15 38.62 28.55
N LYS A 342 5.15 38.35 29.41
CA LYS A 342 4.65 36.99 29.69
C LYS A 342 3.91 36.43 28.48
N TRP A 343 3.05 37.24 27.87
CA TRP A 343 2.37 36.89 26.63
C TRP A 343 3.33 36.47 25.52
N ASP A 344 4.31 37.31 25.18
CA ASP A 344 5.27 37.07 24.11
C ASP A 344 6.12 35.81 24.37
N LYS A 345 6.49 35.57 25.65
CA LYS A 345 7.24 34.38 26.02
C LYS A 345 6.39 33.13 25.88
N SER A 346 5.16 33.16 26.38
CA SER A 346 4.26 31.99 26.37
C SER A 346 3.77 31.66 24.97
N THR A 347 3.41 32.64 24.15
CA THR A 347 3.03 32.38 22.74
C THR A 347 4.18 31.80 21.92
N LYS A 348 5.43 32.34 22.09
CA LYS A 348 6.61 31.72 21.46
C LYS A 348 6.88 30.30 21.96
N GLY A 349 6.71 30.06 23.26
CA GLY A 349 6.83 28.72 23.85
C GLY A 349 5.79 27.73 23.22
N LEU A 350 4.53 28.12 23.23
CA LEU A 350 3.45 27.29 22.66
C LEU A 350 3.62 27.05 21.16
N THR A 351 4.06 28.04 20.39
CA THR A 351 4.37 27.88 18.95
C THR A 351 5.56 26.93 18.75
N LYS A 352 6.62 27.07 19.54
CA LYS A 352 7.79 26.18 19.50
C LYS A 352 7.43 24.73 19.85
N HIS A 353 6.46 24.53 20.74
CA HIS A 353 5.94 23.24 21.12
C HIS A 353 4.88 22.67 20.14
N GLY A 354 4.53 23.43 19.09
CA GLY A 354 3.54 23.03 18.10
C GLY A 354 2.12 22.94 18.67
N LEU A 355 1.82 23.66 19.76
CA LEU A 355 0.49 23.66 20.39
C LEU A 355 -0.42 24.76 19.87
N ILE A 356 0.16 25.80 19.28
CA ILE A 356 -0.57 26.86 18.60
C ILE A 356 0.12 27.23 17.29
N LYS A 357 -0.70 27.66 16.30
CA LYS A 357 -0.24 28.24 15.03
C LYS A 357 -0.86 29.62 14.86
N VAL A 358 -0.07 30.61 14.49
CA VAL A 358 -0.56 31.96 14.17
C VAL A 358 -0.62 32.11 12.67
N GLU A 359 -1.80 32.39 12.14
CA GLU A 359 -2.04 32.60 10.71
C GLU A 359 -2.49 34.03 10.45
N LYS A 360 -2.00 34.62 9.38
CA LYS A 360 -2.40 35.97 8.97
C LYS A 360 -3.56 35.85 7.97
N THR A 361 -4.69 36.43 8.29
CA THR A 361 -5.83 36.60 7.37
C THR A 361 -5.79 37.99 6.74
N GLU A 362 -6.70 38.28 5.80
CA GLU A 362 -6.77 39.60 5.14
C GLU A 362 -7.06 40.73 6.12
N SER A 363 -7.70 40.44 7.25
CA SER A 363 -8.17 41.47 8.20
C SER A 363 -7.59 41.34 9.62
N ASP A 364 -7.01 40.18 10.02
CA ASP A 364 -6.56 39.94 11.41
C ASP A 364 -5.50 38.83 11.50
N LEU A 365 -4.95 38.64 12.70
CA LEU A 365 -4.12 37.48 13.06
C LEU A 365 -4.95 36.49 13.86
N LEU A 366 -5.09 35.28 13.32
CA LEU A 366 -5.80 34.16 13.95
C LEU A 366 -4.80 33.22 14.63
N VAL A 367 -5.15 32.76 15.83
CA VAL A 367 -4.39 31.72 16.55
C VAL A 367 -5.25 30.47 16.58
N LYS A 368 -4.68 29.38 16.07
CA LYS A 368 -5.30 28.06 16.05
C LYS A 368 -4.65 27.13 17.07
N TYR A 369 -5.45 26.33 17.75
CA TYR A 369 -4.95 25.24 18.58
C TYR A 369 -4.61 24.03 17.68
N THR A 370 -3.40 23.47 17.86
CA THR A 370 -2.85 22.39 17.01
C THR A 370 -2.39 21.17 17.80
N GLY A 371 -2.55 21.22 19.17
CA GLY A 371 -2.05 20.18 20.05
C GLY A 371 -3.06 19.15 20.54
#